data_816633a0df7ae7effda0fbd271137045
#
_entry.id   816633a0df7ae7effda0fbd271137045
#
_cell.length_a   1.000
_cell.length_b   1.000
_cell.length_c   1.000
_cell.angle_alpha   90.00
_cell.angle_beta   90.00
_cell.angle_gamma   90.00
#
_symmetry.space_group_name_H-M   'P 1'
#
loop_
_entity.id
_entity.type
_entity.pdbx_description
1 polymer ?
#
loop_
_entity_poly.entity_id
_entity_poly.type
_entity_poly.pdbx_seq_one_letter_code
_entity_poly.pdbx_strand_id
1 'polypeptide(L)'
;MDYLSFVLCLLLAWIVIHLLLSNVRKDDESNPRRLPPGPPTIPIFGNLFSLGKNPHISLTQLAKTYGPLMTLQLGQVPTVIISSSVMAREALQKQDLYLSNRLVIDAVRALDHHKSSLSFLPVCPEWRMLRKICNSRVFSASKLEMSQNQRKEKMSDLLAYIQKRSEDGLSVDIGQVAFTTTLNMLSSTFFSLDLGDPCTKYASEFRKTVRGALGELGKPNFADYFPLLKKMDPQGIRRRTSIHFGKMIDLFNTIIEQRLQGKRPLESLPGDDFLDGLLSINQTDSEEIEVSKIPHLLLLAGDIPPEKMDMESKFGLTLDKAQPLHAIPLLHV
;
A
#
# COMPACT_ATOMS: atom_id res chain seq x y z
N MET A 1 9.10 27.14 42.90
CA MET A 1 9.46 26.82 41.49
C MET A 1 8.25 26.11 40.92
N ASP A 2 7.63 26.71 39.92
CA ASP A 2 6.42 26.18 39.34
C ASP A 2 6.73 24.86 38.59
N TYR A 3 5.86 23.91 38.73
CA TYR A 3 5.98 22.58 38.08
C TYR A 3 6.38 22.67 36.60
N LEU A 4 5.86 23.71 35.93
CA LEU A 4 6.19 24.03 34.55
C LEU A 4 7.68 24.38 34.36
N SER A 5 8.27 25.19 35.27
CA SER A 5 9.68 25.55 35.20
C SER A 5 10.61 24.35 35.43
N PHE A 6 10.22 23.43 36.30
CA PHE A 6 10.97 22.19 36.54
C PHE A 6 10.95 21.26 35.33
N VAL A 7 9.78 21.07 34.70
CA VAL A 7 9.65 20.27 33.46
C VAL A 7 10.44 20.90 32.31
N LEU A 8 10.41 22.23 32.20
CA LEU A 8 11.17 22.94 31.15
C LEU A 8 12.68 22.79 31.36
N CYS A 9 13.17 22.87 32.60
CA CYS A 9 14.59 22.64 32.94
C CYS A 9 15.02 21.20 32.63
N LEU A 10 14.18 20.19 32.93
CA LEU A 10 14.46 18.79 32.57
C LEU A 10 14.51 18.57 31.06
N LEU A 11 13.60 19.18 30.29
CA LEU A 11 13.61 19.14 28.86
C LEU A 11 14.86 19.80 28.25
N LEU A 12 15.25 20.96 28.76
CA LEU A 12 16.47 21.65 28.34
C LEU A 12 17.73 20.84 28.68
N ALA A 13 17.83 20.29 29.89
CA ALA A 13 18.93 19.41 30.28
C ALA A 13 19.00 18.17 29.39
N TRP A 14 17.86 17.55 29.08
CA TRP A 14 17.79 16.40 28.20
C TRP A 14 18.22 16.73 26.74
N ILE A 15 17.77 17.89 26.21
CA ILE A 15 18.21 18.39 24.91
C ILE A 15 19.71 18.63 24.85
N VAL A 16 20.28 19.28 25.91
CA VAL A 16 21.72 19.55 26.00
C VAL A 16 22.52 18.24 26.06
N ILE A 17 22.09 17.28 26.90
CA ILE A 17 22.71 15.95 26.96
C ILE A 17 22.66 15.24 25.64
N HIS A 18 21.52 15.28 24.95
CA HIS A 18 21.35 14.66 23.63
C HIS A 18 22.24 15.33 22.57
N LEU A 19 22.38 16.66 22.60
CA LEU A 19 23.28 17.41 21.71
C LEU A 19 24.74 17.07 21.97
N LEU A 20 25.15 16.95 23.23
CA LEU A 20 26.50 16.56 23.60
C LEU A 20 26.80 15.12 23.16
N LEU A 21 25.90 14.18 23.41
CA LEU A 21 26.05 12.78 22.98
C LEU A 21 26.01 12.61 21.46
N SER A 22 25.27 13.45 20.72
CA SER A 22 25.24 13.41 19.25
C SER A 22 26.53 13.93 18.64
N ASN A 23 27.19 14.90 19.29
CA ASN A 23 28.52 15.38 18.86
C ASN A 23 29.63 14.34 19.13
N VAL A 24 29.55 13.60 20.25
CA VAL A 24 30.49 12.52 20.55
C VAL A 24 30.38 11.34 19.56
N ARG A 25 29.20 11.10 18.99
CA ARG A 25 29.00 10.08 17.93
C ARG A 25 29.57 10.45 16.56
N LYS A 26 29.99 11.70 16.34
CA LYS A 26 30.62 12.14 15.10
C LYS A 26 32.09 11.74 14.98
N ASP A 27 32.75 11.40 16.09
CA ASP A 27 34.19 11.17 16.14
C ASP A 27 34.59 9.68 16.19
N ASP A 28 33.65 8.74 15.99
CA ASP A 28 34.00 7.33 15.86
C ASP A 28 34.47 7.04 14.41
N GLU A 29 35.69 7.52 14.10
CA GLU A 29 36.38 7.33 12.82
C GLU A 29 36.79 5.87 12.53
N SER A 30 36.56 4.95 13.45
CA SER A 30 37.09 3.58 13.33
C SER A 30 36.28 2.68 12.38
N ASN A 31 35.08 3.07 11.94
CA ASN A 31 34.38 2.42 10.81
C ASN A 31 33.31 3.34 10.21
N PRO A 32 33.70 4.31 9.35
CA PRO A 32 32.71 5.18 8.72
C PRO A 32 31.92 4.35 7.73
N ARG A 33 30.72 3.91 8.11
CA ARG A 33 29.71 3.59 7.11
C ARG A 33 29.50 4.88 6.32
N ARG A 34 30.18 5.00 5.18
CA ARG A 34 30.10 6.18 4.31
C ARG A 34 28.69 6.22 3.73
N LEU A 35 27.78 6.84 4.47
CA LEU A 35 26.45 7.13 3.95
C LEU A 35 26.57 8.18 2.84
N PRO A 36 25.72 8.13 1.81
CA PRO A 36 25.64 9.19 0.81
C PRO A 36 25.41 10.57 1.46
N PRO A 37 25.82 11.67 0.80
CA PRO A 37 25.63 13.03 1.31
C PRO A 37 24.15 13.33 1.56
N GLY A 38 23.87 14.29 2.43
CA GLY A 38 22.50 14.69 2.73
C GLY A 38 22.44 16.04 3.44
N PRO A 39 21.23 16.59 3.63
CA PRO A 39 21.02 17.85 4.32
C PRO A 39 21.36 17.73 5.83
N PRO A 40 21.70 18.85 6.47
CA PRO A 40 21.94 18.88 7.91
C PRO A 40 20.68 18.42 8.67
N THR A 41 20.91 17.68 9.74
CA THR A 41 19.84 17.09 10.54
C THR A 41 19.47 17.95 11.75
N ILE A 42 18.18 18.05 12.06
CA ILE A 42 17.67 18.66 13.29
C ILE A 42 17.70 17.60 14.41
N PRO A 43 18.12 17.93 15.63
CA PRO A 43 18.09 16.97 16.74
C PRO A 43 16.72 16.32 16.91
N ILE A 44 16.70 15.02 17.19
CA ILE A 44 15.52 14.16 17.37
C ILE A 44 14.74 13.92 16.05
N PHE A 45 14.35 14.98 15.34
CA PHE A 45 13.48 14.90 14.16
C PHE A 45 14.22 14.61 12.86
N GLY A 46 15.55 14.84 12.83
CA GLY A 46 16.32 14.69 11.61
C GLY A 46 15.84 15.62 10.50
N ASN A 47 15.49 15.06 9.35
CA ASN A 47 15.03 15.78 8.17
C ASN A 47 13.51 15.67 7.94
N LEU A 48 12.72 15.23 8.93
CA LEU A 48 11.28 15.04 8.74
C LEU A 48 10.56 16.30 8.24
N PHE A 49 10.93 17.49 8.76
CA PHE A 49 10.33 18.75 8.34
C PHE A 49 10.71 19.17 6.91
N SER A 50 11.83 18.64 6.38
CA SER A 50 12.26 18.90 5.00
C SER A 50 11.37 18.24 3.97
N LEU A 51 10.55 17.24 4.35
CA LEU A 51 9.64 16.55 3.46
C LEU A 51 8.38 17.38 3.13
N GLY A 52 7.94 18.25 4.04
CA GLY A 52 6.77 19.11 3.84
C GLY A 52 5.47 18.35 3.56
N LYS A 53 4.53 19.02 2.88
CA LYS A 53 3.24 18.43 2.51
C LYS A 53 3.34 17.48 1.30
N ASN A 54 4.28 17.73 0.41
CA ASN A 54 4.50 16.99 -0.83
C ASN A 54 5.91 16.37 -0.85
N PRO A 55 6.16 15.25 -0.14
CA PRO A 55 7.49 14.67 0.02
C PRO A 55 8.21 14.40 -1.31
N HIS A 56 7.49 13.93 -2.33
CA HIS A 56 8.08 13.65 -3.65
C HIS A 56 8.66 14.90 -4.32
N ILE A 57 8.02 16.08 -4.18
CA ILE A 57 8.52 17.36 -4.71
C ILE A 57 9.76 17.79 -3.91
N SER A 58 9.67 17.74 -2.58
CA SER A 58 10.78 18.11 -1.69
C SER A 58 12.00 17.22 -1.93
N LEU A 59 11.80 15.91 -2.06
CA LEU A 59 12.88 14.95 -2.36
C LEU A 59 13.52 15.22 -3.72
N THR A 60 12.72 15.57 -4.74
CA THR A 60 13.24 15.96 -6.06
C THR A 60 14.09 17.23 -5.99
N GLN A 61 13.68 18.22 -5.19
CA GLN A 61 14.46 19.44 -4.98
C GLN A 61 15.76 19.16 -4.22
N LEU A 62 15.71 18.38 -3.16
CA LEU A 62 16.89 17.96 -2.41
C LEU A 62 17.89 17.18 -3.27
N ALA A 63 17.40 16.32 -4.17
CA ALA A 63 18.25 15.57 -5.08
C ALA A 63 19.02 16.45 -6.07
N LYS A 64 18.51 17.64 -6.43
CA LYS A 64 19.25 18.61 -7.24
C LYS A 64 20.47 19.19 -6.50
N THR A 65 20.40 19.27 -5.17
CA THR A 65 21.47 19.82 -4.33
C THR A 65 22.46 18.74 -3.86
N TYR A 66 21.95 17.59 -3.39
CA TYR A 66 22.76 16.54 -2.75
C TYR A 66 23.09 15.38 -3.70
N GLY A 67 22.54 15.39 -4.91
CA GLY A 67 22.80 14.38 -5.92
C GLY A 67 21.75 13.26 -5.98
N PRO A 68 21.91 12.33 -6.94
CA PRO A 68 20.92 11.29 -7.23
C PRO A 68 20.85 10.18 -6.17
N LEU A 69 21.81 10.14 -5.27
CA LEU A 69 21.88 9.23 -4.13
C LEU A 69 22.19 10.07 -2.89
N MET A 70 21.22 10.20 -1.99
CA MET A 70 21.35 11.02 -0.79
C MET A 70 20.80 10.33 0.44
N THR A 71 21.24 10.72 1.63
CA THR A 71 20.75 10.20 2.90
C THR A 71 19.93 11.25 3.63
N LEU A 72 18.77 10.86 4.11
CA LEU A 72 17.95 11.62 5.03
C LEU A 72 17.84 10.87 6.36
N GLN A 73 17.89 11.61 7.45
CA GLN A 73 17.55 11.09 8.76
C GLN A 73 16.07 11.38 9.04
N LEU A 74 15.20 10.38 8.92
CA LEU A 74 13.78 10.52 9.19
C LEU A 74 13.49 10.09 10.62
N GLY A 75 13.45 11.05 11.56
CA GLY A 75 13.42 10.71 12.98
C GLY A 75 14.67 9.93 13.40
N GLN A 76 14.45 8.68 13.83
CA GLN A 76 15.53 7.76 14.21
C GLN A 76 15.95 6.80 13.09
N VAL A 77 15.34 6.91 11.90
CA VAL A 77 15.56 5.98 10.79
C VAL A 77 16.40 6.64 9.70
N PRO A 78 17.64 6.19 9.46
CA PRO A 78 18.43 6.64 8.32
C PRO A 78 17.82 6.06 7.04
N THR A 79 17.54 6.94 6.07
CA THR A 79 16.83 6.61 4.84
C THR A 79 17.64 7.08 3.65
N VAL A 80 18.02 6.15 2.77
CA VAL A 80 18.73 6.48 1.52
C VAL A 80 17.69 6.70 0.41
N ILE A 81 17.78 7.86 -0.23
CA ILE A 81 16.91 8.26 -1.33
C ILE A 81 17.64 8.06 -2.66
N ILE A 82 16.99 7.36 -3.57
CA ILE A 82 17.47 7.13 -4.93
C ILE A 82 16.59 7.93 -5.89
N SER A 83 17.20 8.88 -6.60
CA SER A 83 16.50 9.81 -7.49
C SER A 83 16.95 9.73 -8.96
N SER A 84 17.66 8.66 -9.36
CA SER A 84 18.01 8.43 -10.75
C SER A 84 17.72 7.01 -11.20
N SER A 85 17.37 6.84 -12.48
CA SER A 85 17.12 5.54 -13.09
C SER A 85 18.36 4.62 -13.08
N VAL A 86 19.54 5.21 -13.21
CA VAL A 86 20.82 4.46 -13.17
C VAL A 86 21.05 3.85 -11.78
N MET A 87 20.91 4.66 -10.73
CA MET A 87 21.04 4.18 -9.34
C MET A 87 19.91 3.22 -8.96
N ALA A 88 18.69 3.47 -9.44
CA ALA A 88 17.58 2.56 -9.23
C ALA A 88 17.84 1.18 -9.87
N ARG A 89 18.40 1.13 -11.08
CA ARG A 89 18.78 -0.12 -11.73
C ARG A 89 19.88 -0.84 -10.96
N GLU A 90 20.88 -0.12 -10.50
CA GLU A 90 21.95 -0.69 -9.68
C GLU A 90 21.36 -1.33 -8.41
N ALA A 91 20.53 -0.60 -7.68
CA ALA A 91 19.95 -1.06 -6.42
C ALA A 91 18.94 -2.21 -6.60
N LEU A 92 18.01 -2.10 -7.58
CA LEU A 92 16.86 -3.01 -7.69
C LEU A 92 17.09 -4.21 -8.60
N GLN A 93 18.13 -4.18 -9.47
CA GLN A 93 18.46 -5.30 -10.36
C GLN A 93 19.76 -5.98 -10.00
N LYS A 94 20.84 -5.20 -9.70
CA LYS A 94 22.15 -5.80 -9.43
C LYS A 94 22.36 -6.13 -7.96
N GLN A 95 21.75 -5.36 -7.06
CA GLN A 95 21.87 -5.52 -5.61
C GLN A 95 20.54 -5.97 -4.96
N ASP A 96 19.65 -6.60 -5.73
CA ASP A 96 18.33 -7.01 -5.33
C ASP A 96 18.34 -7.90 -4.08
N LEU A 97 19.25 -8.85 -3.97
CA LEU A 97 19.38 -9.74 -2.82
C LEU A 97 19.55 -8.99 -1.49
N TYR A 98 20.27 -7.86 -1.51
CA TYR A 98 20.52 -7.05 -0.31
C TYR A 98 19.42 -6.04 -0.03
N LEU A 99 18.68 -5.63 -1.06
CA LEU A 99 17.69 -4.53 -0.99
C LEU A 99 16.24 -4.97 -1.21
N SER A 100 15.99 -6.27 -1.35
CA SER A 100 14.66 -6.82 -1.62
C SER A 100 13.71 -6.82 -0.43
N ASN A 101 14.21 -6.72 0.80
CA ASN A 101 13.36 -6.68 1.99
C ASN A 101 12.61 -5.34 2.09
N ARG A 102 11.33 -5.40 2.44
CA ARG A 102 10.48 -4.23 2.62
C ARG A 102 10.46 -3.76 4.07
N LEU A 103 10.40 -2.47 4.26
CA LEU A 103 10.10 -1.91 5.57
C LEU A 103 8.65 -2.23 5.96
N VAL A 104 8.48 -2.89 7.10
CA VAL A 104 7.15 -3.15 7.66
C VAL A 104 6.70 -1.90 8.43
N ILE A 105 5.84 -1.09 7.80
CA ILE A 105 5.22 0.08 8.44
C ILE A 105 4.28 -0.36 9.56
N ASP A 106 4.08 0.49 10.57
CA ASP A 106 3.28 0.13 11.75
C ASP A 106 1.81 -0.17 11.41
N ALA A 107 1.25 0.52 10.43
CA ALA A 107 -0.11 0.29 9.97
C ALA A 107 -0.38 -1.16 9.53
N VAL A 108 0.55 -1.80 8.80
CA VAL A 108 0.38 -3.19 8.31
C VAL A 108 0.62 -4.26 9.37
N ARG A 109 1.01 -3.86 10.59
CA ARG A 109 1.03 -4.75 11.76
C ARG A 109 -0.37 -5.01 12.31
N ALA A 110 -1.36 -4.26 11.84
CA ALA A 110 -2.76 -4.49 12.13
C ALA A 110 -3.15 -5.95 11.81
N LEU A 111 -3.73 -6.64 12.78
CA LEU A 111 -4.16 -8.06 12.66
C LEU A 111 -3.03 -8.99 12.16
N ASP A 112 -1.79 -8.68 12.49
CA ASP A 112 -0.60 -9.43 12.06
C ASP A 112 -0.47 -9.60 10.53
N HIS A 113 -1.13 -8.72 9.75
CA HIS A 113 -1.17 -8.80 8.28
C HIS A 113 0.23 -8.93 7.65
N HIS A 114 1.23 -8.23 8.19
CA HIS A 114 2.61 -8.28 7.72
C HIS A 114 3.26 -9.67 7.76
N LYS A 115 2.72 -10.60 8.56
CA LYS A 115 3.24 -11.97 8.68
C LYS A 115 2.75 -12.92 7.58
N SER A 116 1.68 -12.55 6.87
CA SER A 116 1.06 -13.40 5.86
C SER A 116 0.86 -12.71 4.51
N SER A 117 1.27 -11.43 4.40
CA SER A 117 1.09 -10.65 3.17
C SER A 117 2.31 -10.75 2.27
N LEU A 118 2.12 -11.14 1.01
CA LEU A 118 3.17 -11.16 0.00
C LEU A 118 3.86 -9.80 -0.18
N SER A 119 3.15 -8.68 0.06
CA SER A 119 3.70 -7.33 -0.07
C SER A 119 4.66 -6.93 1.06
N PHE A 120 4.51 -7.52 2.25
CA PHE A 120 5.24 -7.07 3.46
C PHE A 120 6.10 -8.14 4.11
N LEU A 121 5.96 -9.40 3.72
CA LEU A 121 6.87 -10.46 4.14
C LEU A 121 8.29 -10.17 3.66
N PRO A 122 9.30 -10.43 4.50
CA PRO A 122 10.69 -10.46 4.04
C PRO A 122 10.89 -11.60 3.03
N VAL A 123 11.99 -11.56 2.29
CA VAL A 123 12.35 -12.65 1.37
C VAL A 123 12.75 -13.90 2.17
N CYS A 124 11.75 -14.73 2.49
CA CYS A 124 11.86 -15.97 3.25
C CYS A 124 11.25 -17.14 2.44
N PRO A 125 11.34 -18.38 2.91
CA PRO A 125 10.73 -19.53 2.23
C PRO A 125 9.23 -19.35 2.01
N GLU A 126 8.50 -18.83 2.99
CA GLU A 126 7.06 -18.57 2.89
C GLU A 126 6.74 -17.52 1.81
N TRP A 127 7.51 -16.42 1.74
CA TRP A 127 7.36 -15.43 0.67
C TRP A 127 7.59 -16.05 -0.72
N ARG A 128 8.62 -16.91 -0.86
CA ARG A 128 8.92 -17.58 -2.13
C ARG A 128 7.80 -18.52 -2.55
N MET A 129 7.22 -19.25 -1.61
CA MET A 129 6.07 -20.11 -1.83
C MET A 129 4.86 -19.29 -2.30
N LEU A 130 4.45 -18.25 -1.56
CA LEU A 130 3.35 -17.38 -1.94
C LEU A 130 3.58 -16.73 -3.32
N ARG A 131 4.80 -16.29 -3.59
CA ARG A 131 5.17 -15.71 -4.90
C ARG A 131 5.05 -16.75 -6.04
N LYS A 132 5.49 -17.98 -5.81
CA LYS A 132 5.35 -19.09 -6.77
C LYS A 132 3.89 -19.35 -7.08
N ILE A 133 3.04 -19.40 -6.07
CA ILE A 133 1.60 -19.61 -6.22
C ILE A 133 0.95 -18.47 -7.01
N CYS A 134 1.22 -17.22 -6.65
CA CYS A 134 0.72 -16.07 -7.41
C CYS A 134 1.18 -16.12 -8.88
N ASN A 135 2.45 -16.42 -9.14
CA ASN A 135 2.95 -16.50 -10.50
C ASN A 135 2.30 -17.62 -11.32
N SER A 136 2.03 -18.77 -10.72
CA SER A 136 1.42 -19.91 -11.42
C SER A 136 -0.10 -19.76 -11.59
N ARG A 137 -0.79 -19.19 -10.61
CA ARG A 137 -2.27 -19.19 -10.55
C ARG A 137 -2.91 -17.87 -11.00
N VAL A 138 -2.17 -16.74 -10.90
CA VAL A 138 -2.68 -15.41 -11.29
C VAL A 138 -1.96 -14.85 -12.50
N PHE A 139 -0.63 -14.82 -12.45
CA PHE A 139 0.19 -14.11 -13.43
C PHE A 139 0.72 -15.00 -14.55
N SER A 140 0.35 -16.27 -14.62
CA SER A 140 0.71 -17.11 -15.76
C SER A 140 0.04 -16.62 -17.05
N ALA A 141 0.73 -16.73 -18.19
CA ALA A 141 0.21 -16.29 -19.48
C ALA A 141 -1.16 -16.90 -19.79
N SER A 142 -1.34 -18.19 -19.51
CA SER A 142 -2.61 -18.89 -19.69
C SER A 142 -3.75 -18.30 -18.85
N LYS A 143 -3.52 -18.02 -17.56
CA LYS A 143 -4.55 -17.41 -16.70
C LYS A 143 -4.89 -15.98 -17.11
N LEU A 144 -3.88 -15.20 -17.51
CA LEU A 144 -4.10 -13.86 -18.05
C LEU A 144 -4.89 -13.86 -19.35
N GLU A 145 -4.67 -14.86 -20.22
CA GLU A 145 -5.43 -15.04 -21.44
C GLU A 145 -6.88 -15.46 -21.14
N MET A 146 -7.09 -16.45 -20.28
CA MET A 146 -8.42 -16.88 -19.85
C MET A 146 -9.27 -15.74 -19.28
N SER A 147 -8.67 -14.86 -18.49
CA SER A 147 -9.37 -13.69 -17.92
C SER A 147 -9.55 -12.53 -18.89
N GLN A 148 -9.09 -12.64 -20.14
CA GLN A 148 -9.20 -11.55 -21.15
C GLN A 148 -10.65 -11.21 -21.46
N ASN A 149 -11.52 -12.19 -21.58
CA ASN A 149 -12.93 -11.97 -21.90
C ASN A 149 -13.64 -11.24 -20.74
N GLN A 150 -13.37 -11.63 -19.50
CA GLN A 150 -13.89 -10.91 -18.31
C GLN A 150 -13.44 -9.44 -18.30
N ARG A 151 -12.15 -9.18 -18.59
CA ARG A 151 -11.66 -7.79 -18.65
C ARG A 151 -12.34 -6.99 -19.77
N LYS A 152 -12.57 -7.60 -20.95
CA LYS A 152 -13.30 -6.97 -22.05
C LYS A 152 -14.73 -6.65 -21.67
N GLU A 153 -15.42 -7.56 -21.00
CA GLU A 153 -16.78 -7.37 -20.51
C GLU A 153 -16.85 -6.17 -19.56
N LYS A 154 -15.97 -6.11 -18.53
CA LYS A 154 -15.93 -4.97 -17.61
C LYS A 154 -15.59 -3.64 -18.28
N MET A 155 -14.78 -3.67 -19.35
CA MET A 155 -14.54 -2.48 -20.17
C MET A 155 -15.77 -2.09 -20.99
N SER A 156 -16.52 -3.05 -21.52
CA SER A 156 -17.80 -2.78 -22.22
C SER A 156 -18.82 -2.17 -21.28
N ASP A 157 -18.94 -2.68 -20.04
CA ASP A 157 -19.84 -2.12 -19.03
C ASP A 157 -19.46 -0.67 -18.69
N LEU A 158 -18.17 -0.39 -18.58
CA LEU A 158 -17.67 0.98 -18.39
C LEU A 158 -18.05 1.88 -19.56
N LEU A 159 -17.85 1.43 -20.80
CA LEU A 159 -18.18 2.21 -21.99
C LEU A 159 -19.69 2.47 -22.07
N ALA A 160 -20.53 1.46 -21.82
CA ALA A 160 -21.98 1.60 -21.79
C ALA A 160 -22.44 2.61 -20.72
N TYR A 161 -21.84 2.56 -19.53
CA TYR A 161 -22.10 3.55 -18.46
C TYR A 161 -21.73 4.97 -18.91
N ILE A 162 -20.55 5.17 -19.50
CA ILE A 162 -20.09 6.48 -19.97
C ILE A 162 -20.99 7.00 -21.09
N GLN A 163 -21.37 6.13 -22.03
CA GLN A 163 -22.27 6.47 -23.13
C GLN A 163 -23.63 6.94 -22.61
N LYS A 164 -24.23 6.20 -21.68
CA LYS A 164 -25.50 6.59 -21.07
C LYS A 164 -25.39 7.95 -20.36
N ARG A 165 -24.32 8.19 -19.62
CA ARG A 165 -24.08 9.49 -18.97
C ARG A 165 -23.93 10.63 -19.97
N SER A 166 -23.30 10.35 -21.14
CA SER A 166 -23.17 11.31 -22.25
C SER A 166 -24.55 11.66 -22.82
N GLU A 167 -25.38 10.66 -23.12
CA GLU A 167 -26.74 10.84 -23.64
C GLU A 167 -27.63 11.66 -22.67
N ASP A 168 -27.45 11.41 -21.37
CA ASP A 168 -28.18 12.16 -20.31
C ASP A 168 -27.57 13.56 -20.03
N GLY A 169 -26.49 13.95 -20.67
CA GLY A 169 -25.76 15.22 -20.44
C GLY A 169 -25.17 15.34 -19.02
N LEU A 170 -24.91 14.21 -18.36
CA LEU A 170 -24.46 14.15 -16.98
C LEU A 170 -22.93 13.96 -16.90
N SER A 171 -22.30 14.63 -15.94
CA SER A 171 -20.86 14.48 -15.69
C SER A 171 -20.50 13.10 -15.13
N VAL A 172 -19.29 12.65 -15.39
CA VAL A 172 -18.71 11.39 -14.89
C VAL A 172 -17.55 11.74 -13.96
N ASP A 173 -17.55 11.18 -12.74
CA ASP A 173 -16.37 11.17 -11.87
C ASP A 173 -15.42 10.09 -12.37
N ILE A 174 -14.37 10.52 -13.11
CA ILE A 174 -13.40 9.62 -13.75
C ILE A 174 -12.68 8.74 -12.71
N GLY A 175 -12.28 9.34 -11.58
CA GLY A 175 -11.58 8.62 -10.51
C GLY A 175 -12.45 7.51 -9.89
N GLN A 176 -13.72 7.81 -9.63
CA GLN A 176 -14.65 6.83 -9.07
C GLN A 176 -14.92 5.69 -10.05
N VAL A 177 -15.15 6.00 -11.31
CA VAL A 177 -15.49 4.99 -12.32
C VAL A 177 -14.29 4.10 -12.61
N ALA A 178 -13.09 4.66 -12.80
CA ALA A 178 -11.87 3.89 -12.99
C ALA A 178 -11.60 2.97 -11.79
N PHE A 179 -11.72 3.48 -10.56
CA PHE A 179 -11.56 2.68 -9.34
C PHE A 179 -12.56 1.53 -9.29
N THR A 180 -13.84 1.78 -9.54
CA THR A 180 -14.88 0.74 -9.51
C THR A 180 -14.65 -0.33 -10.57
N THR A 181 -14.33 0.06 -11.81
CA THR A 181 -14.06 -0.87 -12.91
C THR A 181 -12.85 -1.75 -12.59
N THR A 182 -11.77 -1.16 -12.12
CA THR A 182 -10.56 -1.92 -11.75
C THR A 182 -10.83 -2.86 -10.58
N LEU A 183 -11.60 -2.42 -9.59
CA LEU A 183 -11.99 -3.27 -8.46
C LEU A 183 -12.84 -4.46 -8.93
N ASN A 184 -13.79 -4.26 -9.85
CA ASN A 184 -14.57 -5.34 -10.45
C ASN A 184 -13.69 -6.31 -11.25
N MET A 185 -12.76 -5.80 -12.08
CA MET A 185 -11.83 -6.67 -12.80
C MET A 185 -11.03 -7.58 -11.87
N LEU A 186 -10.53 -7.05 -10.76
CA LEU A 186 -9.77 -7.84 -9.79
C LEU A 186 -10.66 -8.80 -9.03
N SER A 187 -11.78 -8.33 -8.48
CA SER A 187 -12.67 -9.18 -7.69
C SER A 187 -13.32 -10.28 -8.53
N SER A 188 -13.61 -10.04 -9.80
CA SER A 188 -14.04 -11.09 -10.73
C SER A 188 -12.94 -12.12 -10.99
N THR A 189 -11.68 -11.68 -11.14
CA THR A 189 -10.54 -12.59 -11.32
C THR A 189 -10.27 -13.43 -10.07
N PHE A 190 -10.44 -12.86 -8.88
CA PHE A 190 -10.13 -13.53 -7.62
C PHE A 190 -11.28 -14.38 -7.08
N PHE A 191 -12.53 -13.92 -7.25
CA PHE A 191 -13.70 -14.48 -6.59
C PHE A 191 -14.85 -14.83 -7.55
N SER A 192 -14.74 -14.51 -8.83
CA SER A 192 -15.84 -14.50 -9.79
C SER A 192 -17.04 -13.65 -9.32
N LEU A 193 -16.76 -12.52 -8.66
CA LEU A 193 -17.75 -11.61 -8.09
C LEU A 193 -17.40 -10.15 -8.41
N ASP A 194 -18.41 -9.32 -8.64
CA ASP A 194 -18.25 -7.87 -8.84
C ASP A 194 -18.40 -7.11 -7.51
N LEU A 195 -17.34 -7.04 -6.73
CA LEU A 195 -17.37 -6.38 -5.42
C LEU A 195 -17.44 -4.83 -5.50
N GLY A 196 -17.30 -4.25 -6.67
CA GLY A 196 -17.44 -2.81 -6.89
C GLY A 196 -18.81 -2.40 -7.44
N ASP A 197 -19.65 -3.33 -7.92
CA ASP A 197 -20.96 -3.03 -8.49
C ASP A 197 -21.92 -2.48 -7.43
N PRO A 198 -22.54 -1.29 -7.67
CA PRO A 198 -23.52 -0.71 -6.75
C PRO A 198 -24.72 -1.60 -6.44
N CYS A 199 -25.05 -2.52 -7.34
CA CYS A 199 -26.16 -3.46 -7.18
C CYS A 199 -25.84 -4.60 -6.21
N THR A 200 -24.58 -4.86 -5.91
CA THR A 200 -24.20 -5.92 -4.97
C THR A 200 -24.31 -5.45 -3.51
N LYS A 201 -24.78 -6.34 -2.64
CA LYS A 201 -25.03 -6.06 -1.21
C LYS A 201 -23.80 -5.49 -0.48
N TYR A 202 -22.60 -5.87 -0.90
CA TYR A 202 -21.34 -5.54 -0.22
C TYR A 202 -20.55 -4.40 -0.87
N ALA A 203 -20.92 -3.95 -2.07
CA ALA A 203 -20.09 -3.07 -2.89
C ALA A 203 -19.77 -1.72 -2.26
N SER A 204 -20.77 -1.05 -1.70
CA SER A 204 -20.57 0.30 -1.14
C SER A 204 -19.67 0.25 0.10
N GLU A 205 -19.89 -0.75 0.97
CA GLU A 205 -19.09 -0.93 2.18
C GLU A 205 -17.67 -1.39 1.84
N PHE A 206 -17.50 -2.32 0.91
CA PHE A 206 -16.20 -2.81 0.49
C PHE A 206 -15.35 -1.68 -0.12
N ARG A 207 -15.91 -0.91 -1.07
CA ARG A 207 -15.22 0.25 -1.65
C ARG A 207 -14.80 1.27 -0.58
N LYS A 208 -15.69 1.59 0.37
CA LYS A 208 -15.38 2.50 1.47
C LYS A 208 -14.27 1.96 2.35
N THR A 209 -14.29 0.66 2.61
CA THR A 209 -13.30 -0.03 3.45
C THR A 209 -11.93 -0.06 2.79
N VAL A 210 -11.86 -0.40 1.49
CA VAL A 210 -10.60 -0.38 0.71
C VAL A 210 -10.02 1.02 0.67
N ARG A 211 -10.81 2.04 0.30
CA ARG A 211 -10.36 3.44 0.30
C ARG A 211 -9.89 3.90 1.69
N GLY A 212 -10.60 3.49 2.73
CA GLY A 212 -10.22 3.79 4.11
C GLY A 212 -8.88 3.18 4.49
N ALA A 213 -8.66 1.91 4.16
CA ALA A 213 -7.39 1.22 4.39
C ALA A 213 -6.23 1.91 3.67
N LEU A 214 -6.36 2.16 2.36
CA LEU A 214 -5.36 2.86 1.55
C LEU A 214 -5.06 4.26 2.10
N GLY A 215 -6.09 4.98 2.53
CA GLY A 215 -5.95 6.29 3.16
C GLY A 215 -5.16 6.25 4.47
N GLU A 216 -5.34 5.23 5.30
CA GLU A 216 -4.56 5.07 6.53
C GLU A 216 -3.13 4.62 6.25
N LEU A 217 -2.90 3.69 5.32
CA LEU A 217 -1.57 3.21 4.93
C LEU A 217 -0.69 4.32 4.35
N GLY A 218 -1.29 5.31 3.68
CA GLY A 218 -0.57 6.43 3.09
C GLY A 218 -0.24 7.58 4.04
N LYS A 219 -0.75 7.57 5.28
CA LYS A 219 -0.48 8.64 6.24
C LYS A 219 0.92 8.54 6.82
N PRO A 220 1.66 9.67 6.94
CA PRO A 220 2.90 9.69 7.71
C PRO A 220 2.61 9.26 9.15
N ASN A 221 3.32 8.24 9.63
CA ASN A 221 3.13 7.67 10.97
C ASN A 221 4.38 7.88 11.82
N PHE A 222 4.24 8.58 12.94
CA PHE A 222 5.35 8.79 13.87
C PHE A 222 5.93 7.48 14.43
N ALA A 223 5.10 6.44 14.55
CA ALA A 223 5.56 5.13 14.98
C ALA A 223 6.58 4.50 14.02
N ASP A 224 6.56 4.86 12.72
CA ASP A 224 7.53 4.37 11.75
C ASP A 224 8.88 5.08 11.86
N TYR A 225 8.89 6.33 12.27
CA TYR A 225 10.10 7.15 12.42
C TYR A 225 10.70 7.10 13.83
N PHE A 226 9.88 6.75 14.84
CA PHE A 226 10.28 6.66 16.25
C PHE A 226 9.88 5.30 16.81
N PRO A 227 10.76 4.28 16.75
CA PRO A 227 10.43 2.91 17.15
C PRO A 227 9.88 2.74 18.57
N LEU A 228 10.27 3.61 19.50
CA LEU A 228 9.76 3.61 20.87
C LEU A 228 8.25 3.90 20.95
N LEU A 229 7.70 4.63 19.97
CA LEU A 229 6.27 4.97 19.91
C LEU A 229 5.40 3.86 19.31
N LYS A 230 5.99 2.81 18.72
CA LYS A 230 5.24 1.72 18.06
C LYS A 230 4.20 1.07 18.98
N LYS A 231 4.52 0.90 20.26
CA LYS A 231 3.58 0.28 21.21
C LYS A 231 2.37 1.16 21.49
N MET A 232 2.51 2.47 21.39
CA MET A 232 1.50 3.45 21.82
C MET A 232 0.48 3.77 20.70
N ASP A 233 0.84 3.56 19.43
CA ASP A 233 0.04 3.98 18.26
C ASP A 233 -0.49 5.42 18.40
N PRO A 234 0.39 6.43 18.53
CA PRO A 234 0.03 7.79 19.00
C PRO A 234 -0.98 8.48 18.07
N GLN A 235 -0.99 8.14 16.82
CA GLN A 235 -1.92 8.68 15.81
C GLN A 235 -3.14 7.77 15.60
N GLY A 236 -3.21 6.59 16.23
CA GLY A 236 -4.27 5.61 16.09
C GLY A 236 -4.38 5.01 14.67
N ILE A 237 -3.33 5.11 13.87
CA ILE A 237 -3.33 4.65 12.48
C ILE A 237 -3.47 3.13 12.43
N ARG A 238 -2.68 2.38 13.21
CA ARG A 238 -2.77 0.92 13.28
C ARG A 238 -4.17 0.46 13.73
N ARG A 239 -4.73 1.12 14.76
CA ARG A 239 -6.09 0.79 15.23
C ARG A 239 -7.15 1.01 14.15
N ARG A 240 -7.10 2.13 13.40
CA ARG A 240 -8.05 2.37 12.31
C ARG A 240 -7.84 1.41 11.14
N THR A 241 -6.59 1.09 10.81
CA THR A 241 -6.28 0.06 9.81
C THR A 241 -6.82 -1.31 10.23
N SER A 242 -6.74 -1.68 11.52
CA SER A 242 -7.32 -2.93 12.03
C SER A 242 -8.83 -3.02 11.78
N ILE A 243 -9.57 -1.92 11.89
CA ILE A 243 -11.00 -1.90 11.60
C ILE A 243 -11.26 -2.17 10.11
N HIS A 244 -10.49 -1.53 9.22
CA HIS A 244 -10.64 -1.75 7.78
C HIS A 244 -10.21 -3.16 7.36
N PHE A 245 -9.07 -3.64 7.83
CA PHE A 245 -8.60 -4.98 7.54
C PHE A 245 -9.55 -6.04 8.09
N GLY A 246 -10.07 -5.87 9.32
CA GLY A 246 -11.06 -6.78 9.91
C GLY A 246 -12.27 -6.94 9.01
N LYS A 247 -12.88 -5.85 8.56
CA LYS A 247 -14.03 -5.91 7.64
C LYS A 247 -13.74 -6.62 6.33
N MET A 248 -12.55 -6.42 5.75
CA MET A 248 -12.15 -7.12 4.52
C MET A 248 -11.92 -8.61 4.77
N ILE A 249 -11.25 -8.95 5.86
CA ILE A 249 -11.01 -10.35 6.26
C ILE A 249 -12.35 -11.07 6.51
N ASP A 250 -13.29 -10.45 7.22
CA ASP A 250 -14.61 -11.02 7.48
C ASP A 250 -15.39 -11.28 6.18
N LEU A 251 -15.32 -10.34 5.22
CA LEU A 251 -15.93 -10.54 3.89
C LEU A 251 -15.26 -11.71 3.16
N PHE A 252 -13.93 -11.77 3.14
CA PHE A 252 -13.21 -12.84 2.46
C PHE A 252 -13.44 -14.19 3.12
N ASN A 253 -13.49 -14.28 4.45
CA ASN A 253 -13.87 -15.49 5.16
C ASN A 253 -15.27 -15.94 4.77
N THR A 254 -16.23 -15.03 4.68
CA THR A 254 -17.60 -15.34 4.23
C THR A 254 -17.60 -15.96 2.82
N ILE A 255 -16.84 -15.39 1.88
CA ILE A 255 -16.70 -15.89 0.52
C ILE A 255 -16.06 -17.30 0.52
N ILE A 256 -14.98 -17.48 1.29
CA ILE A 256 -14.27 -18.75 1.43
C ILE A 256 -15.19 -19.83 2.00
N GLU A 257 -15.93 -19.55 3.08
CA GLU A 257 -16.87 -20.49 3.69
C GLU A 257 -17.97 -20.90 2.71
N GLN A 258 -18.53 -19.97 1.95
CA GLN A 258 -19.52 -20.25 0.91
C GLN A 258 -18.96 -21.20 -0.16
N ARG A 259 -17.71 -20.98 -0.58
CA ARG A 259 -17.03 -21.86 -1.57
C ARG A 259 -16.79 -23.26 -1.01
N LEU A 260 -16.31 -23.37 0.22
CA LEU A 260 -16.09 -24.67 0.88
C LEU A 260 -17.40 -25.47 1.07
N GLN A 261 -18.54 -24.77 1.23
CA GLN A 261 -19.86 -25.41 1.31
C GLN A 261 -20.47 -25.74 -0.07
N GLY A 262 -19.73 -25.51 -1.18
CA GLY A 262 -20.24 -25.70 -2.53
C GLY A 262 -21.28 -24.67 -2.97
N LYS A 263 -21.53 -23.63 -2.18
CA LYS A 263 -22.47 -22.56 -2.48
C LYS A 263 -21.76 -21.48 -3.28
N ARG A 264 -22.07 -21.38 -4.55
CA ARG A 264 -21.69 -20.20 -5.35
C ARG A 264 -22.82 -19.18 -5.29
N PRO A 265 -22.51 -17.87 -5.18
CA PRO A 265 -23.54 -16.85 -5.40
C PRO A 265 -24.13 -16.98 -6.79
N LEU A 266 -25.44 -16.72 -6.94
CA LEU A 266 -26.15 -16.78 -8.22
C LEU A 266 -25.53 -15.88 -9.29
N GLU A 267 -24.83 -14.84 -8.89
CA GLU A 267 -24.16 -13.84 -9.75
C GLU A 267 -22.71 -14.22 -10.11
N SER A 268 -22.18 -15.36 -9.61
CA SER A 268 -20.81 -15.77 -9.90
C SER A 268 -20.70 -16.37 -11.28
N LEU A 269 -19.75 -15.86 -12.07
CA LEU A 269 -19.40 -16.45 -13.37
C LEU A 269 -18.87 -17.88 -13.17
N PRO A 270 -19.26 -18.85 -13.99
CA PRO A 270 -18.70 -20.18 -13.94
C PRO A 270 -17.23 -20.16 -14.37
N GLY A 271 -16.31 -20.59 -13.52
CA GLY A 271 -14.89 -20.64 -13.86
C GLY A 271 -14.02 -21.09 -12.69
N ASP A 272 -12.80 -21.48 -13.02
CA ASP A 272 -11.72 -21.79 -12.08
C ASP A 272 -11.02 -20.46 -11.73
N ASP A 273 -11.57 -19.73 -10.75
CA ASP A 273 -11.00 -18.47 -10.29
C ASP A 273 -9.78 -18.70 -9.35
N PHE A 274 -9.14 -17.60 -8.95
CA PHE A 274 -7.94 -17.69 -8.11
C PHE A 274 -8.23 -18.34 -6.74
N LEU A 275 -9.38 -18.06 -6.14
CA LEU A 275 -9.77 -18.65 -4.85
C LEU A 275 -9.98 -20.15 -4.98
N ASP A 276 -10.66 -20.62 -6.03
CA ASP A 276 -10.81 -22.05 -6.30
C ASP A 276 -9.44 -22.73 -6.47
N GLY A 277 -8.53 -22.06 -7.19
CA GLY A 277 -7.14 -22.51 -7.34
C GLY A 277 -6.36 -22.60 -6.00
N LEU A 278 -6.56 -21.66 -5.09
CA LEU A 278 -5.94 -21.70 -3.74
C LEU A 278 -6.54 -22.80 -2.88
N LEU A 279 -7.87 -22.97 -2.90
CA LEU A 279 -8.55 -23.99 -2.11
C LEU A 279 -8.23 -25.42 -2.60
N SER A 280 -7.98 -25.60 -3.92
CA SER A 280 -7.57 -26.90 -4.47
C SER A 280 -6.17 -27.34 -4.01
N ILE A 281 -5.23 -26.40 -3.85
CA ILE A 281 -3.89 -26.67 -3.32
C ILE A 281 -4.00 -27.20 -1.89
N ASN A 282 -4.85 -26.59 -1.09
CA ASN A 282 -5.03 -26.98 0.32
C ASN A 282 -5.65 -28.39 0.47
N GLN A 283 -6.35 -28.89 -0.55
CA GLN A 283 -6.93 -30.26 -0.54
C GLN A 283 -5.91 -31.33 -0.98
N THR A 284 -4.94 -30.97 -1.82
CA THR A 284 -3.96 -31.90 -2.39
C THR A 284 -2.65 -31.95 -1.60
N ASP A 285 -2.21 -30.82 -1.04
CA ASP A 285 -0.96 -30.66 -0.29
C ASP A 285 -1.25 -29.82 0.97
N SER A 286 -1.57 -30.49 2.08
CA SER A 286 -2.00 -29.85 3.33
C SER A 286 -0.93 -28.99 4.01
N GLU A 287 0.28 -28.90 3.47
CA GLU A 287 1.41 -28.14 4.03
C GLU A 287 1.70 -26.80 3.30
N GLU A 288 1.11 -26.54 2.11
CA GLU A 288 1.51 -25.34 1.35
C GLU A 288 0.87 -24.04 1.82
N ILE A 289 -0.43 -23.99 2.18
CA ILE A 289 -1.06 -22.75 2.69
C ILE A 289 -2.14 -23.07 3.73
N GLU A 290 -2.06 -22.46 4.90
CA GLU A 290 -3.17 -22.47 5.86
C GLU A 290 -4.33 -21.63 5.36
N VAL A 291 -5.57 -22.13 5.43
CA VAL A 291 -6.80 -21.40 5.04
C VAL A 291 -6.91 -20.05 5.75
N SER A 292 -6.45 -19.97 7.00
CA SER A 292 -6.40 -18.72 7.79
C SER A 292 -5.54 -17.60 7.18
N LYS A 293 -4.58 -17.94 6.32
CA LYS A 293 -3.68 -16.98 5.66
C LYS A 293 -4.22 -16.49 4.30
N ILE A 294 -5.19 -17.21 3.71
CA ILE A 294 -5.78 -16.85 2.42
C ILE A 294 -6.38 -15.43 2.43
N PRO A 295 -7.15 -14.98 3.43
CA PRO A 295 -7.68 -13.63 3.47
C PRO A 295 -6.60 -12.54 3.44
N HIS A 296 -5.47 -12.77 4.10
CA HIS A 296 -4.34 -11.83 4.10
C HIS A 296 -3.63 -11.75 2.74
N LEU A 297 -3.58 -12.84 1.99
CA LEU A 297 -3.07 -12.85 0.62
C LEU A 297 -4.01 -12.08 -0.33
N LEU A 298 -5.31 -12.23 -0.14
CA LEU A 298 -6.35 -11.58 -0.94
C LEU A 298 -6.44 -10.07 -0.68
N LEU A 299 -5.99 -9.57 0.46
CA LEU A 299 -5.88 -8.12 0.73
C LEU A 299 -5.00 -7.37 -0.27
N LEU A 300 -4.08 -8.06 -0.96
CA LEU A 300 -3.31 -7.48 -2.07
C LEU A 300 -4.17 -7.03 -3.26
N ALA A 301 -5.33 -7.66 -3.47
CA ALA A 301 -6.22 -7.33 -4.57
C ALA A 301 -6.86 -5.94 -4.47
N GLY A 302 -6.83 -5.32 -3.27
CA GLY A 302 -7.32 -3.97 -3.04
C GLY A 302 -6.32 -2.85 -3.32
N ASP A 303 -5.04 -3.16 -3.53
CA ASP A 303 -3.98 -2.19 -3.80
C ASP A 303 -3.93 -1.81 -5.28
N ILE A 304 -4.87 -0.97 -5.73
CA ILE A 304 -4.92 -0.49 -7.10
C ILE A 304 -4.49 0.97 -7.13
N PRO A 305 -3.42 1.31 -7.87
CA PRO A 305 -3.02 2.70 -8.04
C PRO A 305 -3.98 3.41 -9.01
N PRO A 306 -4.61 4.53 -8.62
CA PRO A 306 -5.29 5.39 -9.58
C PRO A 306 -4.24 6.09 -10.44
N GLU A 307 -4.30 5.89 -11.76
CA GLU A 307 -3.39 6.55 -12.69
C GLU A 307 -3.78 8.01 -12.93
N LYS A 308 -2.73 8.80 -12.88
CA LYS A 308 -2.43 10.10 -13.52
C LYS A 308 -3.58 10.84 -14.20
N MET A 309 -3.97 11.96 -13.61
CA MET A 309 -4.12 13.25 -14.26
C MET A 309 -4.28 14.34 -13.23
N ASP A 310 -3.40 15.31 -13.29
CA ASP A 310 -3.50 16.70 -12.88
C ASP A 310 -2.63 17.21 -11.73
N MET A 311 -2.44 18.50 -11.73
CA MET A 311 -1.37 19.33 -11.22
C MET A 311 -1.39 19.54 -9.70
N GLU A 312 -2.49 19.28 -8.99
CA GLU A 312 -2.53 19.22 -7.52
C GLU A 312 -2.81 17.80 -7.04
N SER A 313 -1.77 17.19 -6.48
CA SER A 313 -1.84 15.84 -5.92
C SER A 313 -2.02 15.87 -4.41
N LYS A 314 -2.88 15.00 -3.91
CA LYS A 314 -2.95 14.67 -2.49
C LYS A 314 -2.01 13.51 -2.20
N PHE A 315 -1.06 13.73 -1.28
CA PHE A 315 -0.12 12.68 -0.90
C PHE A 315 -0.82 11.57 -0.10
N GLY A 316 -0.55 10.33 -0.49
CA GLY A 316 -1.04 9.11 0.16
C GLY A 316 -0.11 7.93 -0.15
N LEU A 317 -0.56 6.69 -0.02
CA LEU A 317 0.14 5.50 -0.49
C LEU A 317 0.37 5.57 -2.01
N THR A 318 -0.61 6.15 -2.69
CA THR A 318 -0.57 6.57 -4.09
C THR A 318 -0.84 8.07 -4.17
N LEU A 319 -0.40 8.72 -5.24
CA LEU A 319 -0.73 10.12 -5.49
C LEU A 319 -2.15 10.19 -6.06
N ASP A 320 -3.06 10.74 -5.27
CA ASP A 320 -4.44 10.99 -5.70
C ASP A 320 -4.61 12.45 -6.10
N LYS A 321 -5.59 12.71 -6.96
CA LYS A 321 -6.02 14.06 -7.27
C LYS A 321 -6.68 14.69 -6.04
N ALA A 322 -6.32 15.95 -5.72
CA ALA A 322 -6.88 16.66 -4.57
C ALA A 322 -8.40 16.88 -4.70
N GLN A 323 -8.88 17.09 -5.94
CA GLN A 323 -10.29 17.16 -6.28
C GLN A 323 -10.64 16.12 -7.35
N PRO A 324 -11.79 15.43 -7.24
CA PRO A 324 -12.23 14.48 -8.27
C PRO A 324 -12.35 15.14 -9.64
N LEU A 325 -11.91 14.45 -10.68
CA LEU A 325 -12.09 14.89 -12.05
C LEU A 325 -13.49 14.50 -12.54
N HIS A 326 -14.31 15.52 -12.75
CA HIS A 326 -15.62 15.36 -13.40
C HIS A 326 -15.51 15.81 -14.86
N ALA A 327 -15.92 14.97 -15.78
CA ALA A 327 -15.99 15.27 -17.20
C ALA A 327 -17.36 14.92 -17.75
N ILE A 328 -17.85 15.73 -18.67
CA ILE A 328 -19.02 15.38 -19.49
C ILE A 328 -18.48 14.69 -20.73
N PRO A 329 -18.75 13.39 -20.91
CA PRO A 329 -18.24 12.67 -22.07
C PRO A 329 -18.97 13.15 -23.33
N LEU A 330 -18.20 13.40 -24.39
CA LEU A 330 -18.73 13.73 -25.72
C LEU A 330 -18.50 12.54 -26.64
N LEU A 331 -19.56 12.09 -27.32
CA LEU A 331 -19.43 11.10 -28.38
C LEU A 331 -18.80 11.77 -29.61
N HIS A 332 -17.61 11.32 -30.00
CA HIS A 332 -17.07 11.61 -31.33
C HIS A 332 -17.74 10.65 -32.29
N VAL A 333 -18.60 11.21 -33.16
CA VAL A 333 -19.20 10.53 -34.31
C VAL A 333 -18.16 10.37 -35.40
#